data_787a11fb6551b9e76fea45cfda4dc4c1
#
_entry.id   787a11fb6551b9e76fea45cfda4dc4c1
#
_cell.length_a   1.000
_cell.length_b   1.000
_cell.length_c   1.000
_cell.angle_alpha   90.00
_cell.angle_beta   90.00
_cell.angle_gamma   90.00
#
_symmetry.space_group_name_H-M   'P 1'
#
loop_
_entity.id
_entity.type
_entity.pdbx_description
1 polymer ?
#
loop_
_entity_poly.entity_id
_entity_poly.type
_entity_poly.pdbx_seq_one_letter_code
_entity_poly.pdbx_strand_id
1 'polypeptide(L)'
;MWTIQNILNGIDGKFFKIYDHLDQPITDFEYFSGHLKRNQDYSTTAFVSISSERRNYVNRKSIAWRDGNDQIKGRETEFALLITETPIDDPSVKTPQFIVEDSWKFLLEISSKLRKAYHNPVIAITGSAGKTSTRIMISHLLQKEKVLANRGNHNVRFAIPLYLSKLVGQPDIVNLEVSVNALNSYDTGSMSNLIQPDIAIVTSIGEAHLSSLKDTIGVARHKAKIFEGLKENGTAIINADIGTEELAILTAAARKHTSEIFTYSITDPTRDVFVISTTQKRDYCNVNISFFGKKISLNLSVASLGMVSNTLATLLTVWKIKGDIHSYLAAFETFKPLTKILEKTCYRSDSGPNFTFIDDTHNASLPAMKNAIAYFNEISPFYQGTKLLILGQIADLGEASKEVHESLKGQMEQSTADYIFGYGEQFKGIFSAEHQQYENFQWFASLSKMSQRIETLLNEDSLLFAKGSVTGSDFQQIDKYIRKIANKRNLKSEVSV
;
A
#
# COMPACT_ATOMS: atom_id res chain seq x y z
N MET A 1 -13.42 -29.00 0.60
CA MET A 1 -12.18 -28.88 1.41
C MET A 1 -11.04 -29.42 0.57
N TRP A 2 -9.90 -28.70 0.52
CA TRP A 2 -8.72 -29.14 -0.21
C TRP A 2 -7.87 -30.05 0.68
N THR A 3 -7.42 -31.18 0.14
CA THR A 3 -6.48 -32.12 0.79
C THR A 3 -5.17 -32.18 0.02
N ILE A 4 -4.12 -32.74 0.61
CA ILE A 4 -2.82 -32.92 -0.08
C ILE A 4 -3.05 -33.62 -1.43
N GLN A 5 -3.82 -34.72 -1.44
CA GLN A 5 -4.07 -35.50 -2.64
C GLN A 5 -4.78 -34.71 -3.73
N ASN A 6 -5.90 -34.04 -3.41
CA ASN A 6 -6.71 -33.41 -4.44
C ASN A 6 -6.13 -32.05 -4.91
N ILE A 7 -5.37 -31.36 -4.06
CA ILE A 7 -4.71 -30.12 -4.42
C ILE A 7 -3.55 -30.33 -5.40
N LEU A 8 -2.82 -31.46 -5.25
CA LEU A 8 -1.71 -31.83 -6.14
C LEU A 8 -2.16 -32.59 -7.40
N ASN A 9 -3.42 -33.03 -7.47
CA ASN A 9 -3.91 -33.75 -8.64
C ASN A 9 -3.77 -32.89 -9.92
N GLY A 10 -3.07 -33.41 -10.94
CA GLY A 10 -2.80 -32.72 -12.21
C GLY A 10 -1.66 -31.68 -12.13
N ILE A 11 -0.89 -31.65 -11.04
CA ILE A 11 0.35 -30.86 -10.90
C ILE A 11 1.55 -31.79 -11.15
N ASP A 12 2.50 -31.32 -11.94
CA ASP A 12 3.73 -32.07 -12.24
C ASP A 12 4.63 -32.17 -11.00
N GLY A 13 5.00 -33.39 -10.65
CA GLY A 13 5.86 -33.70 -9.53
C GLY A 13 5.64 -35.11 -9.01
N LYS A 14 6.40 -35.49 -7.98
CA LYS A 14 6.29 -36.82 -7.35
C LYS A 14 6.57 -36.73 -5.86
N PHE A 15 5.95 -37.58 -5.07
CA PHE A 15 6.31 -37.72 -3.67
C PHE A 15 7.71 -38.34 -3.52
N PHE A 16 8.49 -37.83 -2.57
CA PHE A 16 9.84 -38.33 -2.27
C PHE A 16 9.82 -39.75 -1.75
N LYS A 17 8.81 -40.09 -0.92
CA LYS A 17 8.55 -41.39 -0.34
C LYS A 17 7.05 -41.70 -0.45
N ILE A 18 6.64 -42.92 -0.11
CA ILE A 18 5.25 -43.27 0.07
C ILE A 18 4.75 -42.70 1.40
N TYR A 19 3.61 -42.07 1.42
CA TYR A 19 2.96 -41.45 2.58
C TYR A 19 1.54 -41.96 2.72
N ASP A 20 1.13 -42.29 3.96
CA ASP A 20 -0.18 -42.91 4.23
C ASP A 20 -1.33 -41.88 4.42
N HIS A 21 -1.03 -40.60 4.68
CA HIS A 21 -2.01 -39.59 5.08
C HIS A 21 -2.06 -38.40 4.11
N LEU A 22 -2.42 -38.66 2.84
CA LEU A 22 -2.57 -37.63 1.84
C LEU A 22 -3.98 -36.99 1.81
N ASP A 23 -4.86 -37.44 2.67
CA ASP A 23 -6.19 -36.89 2.93
C ASP A 23 -6.18 -35.68 3.89
N GLN A 24 -5.02 -35.37 4.47
CA GLN A 24 -4.81 -34.21 5.33
C GLN A 24 -5.27 -32.91 4.63
N PRO A 25 -5.99 -32.01 5.38
CA PRO A 25 -6.45 -30.75 4.82
C PRO A 25 -5.30 -29.77 4.61
N ILE A 26 -5.36 -29.01 3.51
CA ILE A 26 -4.54 -27.84 3.25
C ILE A 26 -5.42 -26.60 3.29
N THR A 27 -5.11 -25.68 4.19
CA THR A 27 -5.86 -24.43 4.39
C THR A 27 -5.03 -23.17 4.14
N ASP A 28 -3.71 -23.31 4.02
CA ASP A 28 -2.81 -22.19 3.73
C ASP A 28 -1.57 -22.63 2.95
N PHE A 29 -0.93 -21.67 2.29
CA PHE A 29 0.37 -21.78 1.66
C PHE A 29 1.32 -20.72 2.18
N GLU A 30 2.60 -21.08 2.34
CA GLU A 30 3.66 -20.13 2.68
C GLU A 30 4.96 -20.49 1.95
N TYR A 31 5.82 -19.52 1.71
CA TYR A 31 7.14 -19.70 1.10
C TYR A 31 8.25 -18.92 1.81
N PHE A 32 7.92 -18.15 2.84
CA PHE A 32 8.89 -17.26 3.48
C PHE A 32 8.88 -17.39 5.00
N SER A 33 10.03 -17.75 5.56
CA SER A 33 10.16 -17.96 7.02
C SER A 33 9.90 -16.70 7.85
N GLY A 34 10.12 -15.51 7.30
CA GLY A 34 9.81 -14.24 7.98
C GLY A 34 8.33 -14.02 8.27
N HIS A 35 7.43 -14.78 7.63
CA HIS A 35 6.00 -14.75 7.92
C HIS A 35 5.60 -15.72 9.04
N LEU A 36 6.49 -16.67 9.36
CA LEU A 36 6.20 -17.70 10.33
C LEU A 36 6.34 -17.19 11.77
N LYS A 37 5.29 -17.31 12.54
CA LYS A 37 5.28 -16.95 13.97
C LYS A 37 5.63 -18.16 14.83
N ARG A 38 6.28 -17.94 15.98
CA ARG A 38 6.74 -19.02 16.87
C ARG A 38 5.61 -19.88 17.46
N ASN A 39 4.44 -19.30 17.70
CA ASN A 39 3.33 -19.97 18.39
C ASN A 39 2.10 -20.15 17.47
N GLN A 40 2.31 -20.24 16.17
CA GLN A 40 1.23 -20.48 15.21
C GLN A 40 1.28 -21.95 14.77
N ASP A 41 0.11 -22.58 14.66
CA ASP A 41 -0.04 -23.92 14.11
C ASP A 41 0.05 -23.88 12.57
N TYR A 42 0.92 -24.69 12.00
CA TYR A 42 1.13 -24.86 10.56
C TYR A 42 0.77 -26.28 10.07
N SER A 43 0.11 -27.09 10.89
CA SER A 43 -0.25 -28.48 10.58
C SER A 43 -1.20 -28.63 9.38
N THR A 44 -1.78 -27.53 8.88
CA THR A 44 -2.59 -27.49 7.65
C THR A 44 -1.99 -26.59 6.58
N THR A 45 -0.75 -26.15 6.74
CA THR A 45 -0.05 -25.26 5.81
C THR A 45 0.89 -26.06 4.91
N ALA A 46 0.86 -25.81 3.61
CA ALA A 46 1.86 -26.25 2.68
C ALA A 46 2.98 -25.22 2.55
N PHE A 47 4.23 -25.62 2.75
CA PHE A 47 5.39 -24.75 2.55
C PHE A 47 6.02 -24.97 1.18
N VAL A 48 6.12 -23.92 0.38
CA VAL A 48 6.79 -23.94 -0.92
C VAL A 48 8.23 -23.46 -0.77
N SER A 49 9.16 -24.40 -0.82
CA SER A 49 10.59 -24.17 -0.67
C SER A 49 11.17 -23.65 -1.98
N ILE A 50 11.19 -22.33 -2.15
CA ILE A 50 11.66 -21.69 -3.37
C ILE A 50 13.16 -21.41 -3.27
N SER A 51 13.96 -21.91 -4.22
CA SER A 51 15.40 -21.71 -4.27
C SER A 51 15.79 -20.24 -4.46
N SER A 52 16.98 -19.88 -3.99
CA SER A 52 17.53 -18.53 -4.21
C SER A 52 17.71 -18.20 -5.69
N GLU A 53 18.05 -19.18 -6.51
CA GLU A 53 18.15 -19.05 -7.96
C GLU A 53 16.82 -18.66 -8.59
N ARG A 54 15.72 -19.36 -8.25
CA ARG A 54 14.36 -19.05 -8.73
C ARG A 54 13.91 -17.65 -8.31
N ARG A 55 14.17 -17.26 -7.06
CA ARG A 55 13.84 -15.92 -6.59
C ARG A 55 14.57 -14.84 -7.37
N ASN A 56 15.86 -15.02 -7.62
CA ASN A 56 16.67 -14.08 -8.40
C ASN A 56 16.18 -14.00 -9.85
N TYR A 57 15.89 -15.13 -10.47
CA TYR A 57 15.34 -15.20 -11.82
C TYR A 57 14.03 -14.39 -11.95
N VAL A 58 13.07 -14.65 -11.07
CA VAL A 58 11.75 -14.00 -11.10
C VAL A 58 11.84 -12.50 -10.82
N ASN A 59 12.71 -12.09 -9.89
CA ASN A 59 12.86 -10.68 -9.51
C ASN A 59 13.82 -9.90 -10.43
N ARG A 60 14.50 -10.59 -11.36
CA ARG A 60 15.56 -10.01 -12.22
C ARG A 60 16.63 -9.27 -11.39
N LYS A 61 17.02 -9.86 -10.26
CA LYS A 61 17.98 -9.31 -9.31
C LYS A 61 18.93 -10.41 -8.85
N SER A 62 20.17 -10.03 -8.53
CA SER A 62 21.15 -10.92 -7.89
C SER A 62 21.26 -10.50 -6.42
N ILE A 63 20.53 -11.19 -5.56
CA ILE A 63 20.51 -10.95 -4.10
C ILE A 63 20.80 -12.29 -3.41
N ALA A 64 21.59 -12.25 -2.34
CA ALA A 64 21.80 -13.41 -1.49
C ALA A 64 20.53 -13.71 -0.68
N TRP A 65 19.67 -14.58 -1.21
CA TRP A 65 18.51 -15.10 -0.51
C TRP A 65 18.90 -16.32 0.31
N ARG A 66 18.28 -16.50 1.46
CA ARG A 66 18.31 -17.78 2.17
C ARG A 66 17.55 -18.81 1.32
N ASP A 67 18.15 -19.97 1.07
CA ASP A 67 17.52 -21.02 0.26
C ASP A 67 16.23 -21.53 0.89
N GLY A 68 15.33 -22.09 0.08
CA GLY A 68 14.00 -22.47 0.52
C GLY A 68 14.01 -23.47 1.66
N ASN A 69 14.74 -24.57 1.55
CA ASN A 69 14.83 -25.60 2.59
C ASN A 69 15.52 -25.06 3.86
N ASP A 70 16.53 -24.21 3.71
CA ASP A 70 17.22 -23.57 4.84
C ASP A 70 16.31 -22.62 5.63
N GLN A 71 15.25 -22.09 5.01
CA GLN A 71 14.29 -21.21 5.68
C GLN A 71 13.50 -21.89 6.78
N ILE A 72 13.27 -23.19 6.66
CA ILE A 72 12.45 -23.99 7.58
C ILE A 72 13.28 -25.03 8.33
N LYS A 73 14.61 -24.96 8.24
CA LYS A 73 15.50 -25.91 8.91
C LYS A 73 15.20 -26.01 10.41
N GLY A 74 14.90 -27.23 10.88
CA GLY A 74 14.47 -27.52 12.23
C GLY A 74 12.98 -27.26 12.52
N ARG A 75 12.20 -26.92 11.49
CA ARG A 75 10.75 -26.68 11.56
C ARG A 75 9.95 -27.48 10.51
N GLU A 76 10.60 -28.38 9.80
CA GLU A 76 10.04 -29.12 8.66
C GLU A 76 8.79 -29.92 9.06
N THR A 77 8.78 -30.45 10.29
CA THR A 77 7.67 -31.24 10.83
C THR A 77 6.46 -30.42 11.29
N GLU A 78 6.55 -29.09 11.27
CA GLU A 78 5.42 -28.23 11.62
C GLU A 78 4.38 -28.14 10.48
N PHE A 79 4.76 -28.48 9.25
CA PHE A 79 3.94 -28.28 8.04
C PHE A 79 3.20 -29.58 7.63
N ALA A 80 2.04 -29.40 7.00
CA ALA A 80 1.29 -30.51 6.41
C ALA A 80 1.97 -31.09 5.17
N LEU A 81 2.66 -30.24 4.40
CA LEU A 81 3.26 -30.61 3.11
C LEU A 81 4.45 -29.67 2.82
N LEU A 82 5.54 -30.25 2.33
CA LEU A 82 6.67 -29.51 1.77
C LEU A 82 6.69 -29.69 0.25
N ILE A 83 6.75 -28.59 -0.48
CA ILE A 83 7.01 -28.57 -1.92
C ILE A 83 8.44 -28.07 -2.12
N THR A 84 9.29 -28.86 -2.76
CA THR A 84 10.72 -28.58 -2.89
C THR A 84 11.31 -29.11 -4.18
N GLU A 85 12.37 -28.46 -4.70
CA GLU A 85 13.15 -28.95 -5.83
C GLU A 85 14.18 -30.00 -5.40
N THR A 86 14.61 -29.97 -4.14
CA THR A 86 15.58 -30.91 -3.55
C THR A 86 15.00 -31.54 -2.29
N PRO A 87 14.88 -32.87 -2.23
CA PRO A 87 14.32 -33.54 -1.04
C PRO A 87 15.19 -33.34 0.20
N ILE A 88 14.56 -33.26 1.37
CA ILE A 88 15.21 -33.27 2.66
C ILE A 88 15.29 -34.75 3.11
N ASP A 89 16.44 -35.37 2.90
CA ASP A 89 16.65 -36.78 3.25
C ASP A 89 17.15 -36.93 4.69
N ASP A 90 16.26 -36.52 5.62
CA ASP A 90 16.45 -36.70 7.07
C ASP A 90 15.37 -37.65 7.59
N PRO A 91 15.70 -38.75 8.23
CA PRO A 91 14.74 -39.71 8.81
C PRO A 91 13.80 -39.10 9.86
N SER A 92 14.18 -38.00 10.48
CA SER A 92 13.33 -37.26 11.44
C SER A 92 12.20 -36.46 10.77
N VAL A 93 12.35 -36.09 9.49
CA VAL A 93 11.37 -35.35 8.73
C VAL A 93 10.30 -36.30 8.17
N LYS A 94 9.17 -36.38 8.86
CA LYS A 94 8.03 -37.22 8.47
C LYS A 94 7.01 -36.51 7.59
N THR A 95 7.09 -35.19 7.48
CA THR A 95 6.22 -34.37 6.63
C THR A 95 6.27 -34.85 5.18
N PRO A 96 5.13 -35.06 4.49
CA PRO A 96 5.10 -35.35 3.08
C PRO A 96 5.87 -34.32 2.26
N GLN A 97 6.74 -34.81 1.36
CA GLN A 97 7.53 -33.97 0.47
C GLN A 97 7.12 -34.26 -0.97
N PHE A 98 6.65 -33.23 -1.66
CA PHE A 98 6.33 -33.28 -3.07
C PHE A 98 7.46 -32.59 -3.85
N ILE A 99 8.15 -33.37 -4.66
CA ILE A 99 9.33 -32.94 -5.41
C ILE A 99 8.87 -32.41 -6.77
N VAL A 100 9.25 -31.18 -7.07
CA VAL A 100 8.97 -30.48 -8.32
C VAL A 100 10.27 -30.10 -9.03
N GLU A 101 10.23 -29.97 -10.33
CA GLU A 101 11.38 -29.51 -11.13
C GLU A 101 11.62 -27.99 -10.93
N ASP A 102 10.54 -27.23 -10.80
CA ASP A 102 10.55 -25.77 -10.69
C ASP A 102 9.49 -25.31 -9.67
N SER A 103 9.93 -24.86 -8.51
CA SER A 103 9.06 -24.39 -7.42
C SER A 103 8.29 -23.12 -7.77
N TRP A 104 8.82 -22.27 -8.64
CA TRP A 104 8.12 -21.09 -9.15
C TRP A 104 7.00 -21.50 -10.13
N LYS A 105 7.27 -22.41 -11.06
CA LYS A 105 6.26 -22.97 -11.98
C LYS A 105 5.15 -23.64 -11.19
N PHE A 106 5.50 -24.46 -10.18
CA PHE A 106 4.52 -25.04 -9.24
C PHE A 106 3.62 -23.98 -8.62
N LEU A 107 4.20 -22.87 -8.12
CA LEU A 107 3.44 -21.82 -7.46
C LEU A 107 2.48 -21.12 -8.43
N LEU A 108 2.85 -20.95 -9.70
CA LEU A 108 1.96 -20.41 -10.73
C LEU A 108 0.82 -21.38 -11.05
N GLU A 109 1.12 -22.67 -11.21
CA GLU A 109 0.13 -23.70 -11.54
C GLU A 109 -0.90 -23.87 -10.42
N ILE A 110 -0.46 -23.98 -9.17
CA ILE A 110 -1.39 -24.10 -8.03
C ILE A 110 -2.24 -22.86 -7.86
N SER A 111 -1.66 -21.66 -8.04
CA SER A 111 -2.39 -20.40 -8.01
C SER A 111 -3.45 -20.32 -9.10
N SER A 112 -3.12 -20.74 -10.33
CA SER A 112 -4.07 -20.79 -11.44
C SER A 112 -5.20 -21.79 -11.17
N LYS A 113 -4.87 -22.98 -10.65
CA LYS A 113 -5.86 -24.01 -10.29
C LYS A 113 -6.84 -23.49 -9.24
N LEU A 114 -6.33 -22.90 -8.16
CA LEU A 114 -7.16 -22.35 -7.09
C LEU A 114 -7.97 -21.13 -7.54
N ARG A 115 -7.37 -20.25 -8.38
CA ARG A 115 -8.09 -19.10 -8.94
C ARG A 115 -9.26 -19.51 -9.84
N LYS A 116 -9.10 -20.55 -10.65
CA LYS A 116 -10.19 -21.10 -11.49
C LYS A 116 -11.34 -21.69 -10.66
N ALA A 117 -11.02 -22.27 -9.51
CA ALA A 117 -12.01 -22.83 -8.59
C ALA A 117 -12.66 -21.80 -7.65
N TYR A 118 -12.16 -20.56 -7.63
CA TYR A 118 -12.63 -19.49 -6.74
C TYR A 118 -13.56 -18.54 -7.47
N HIS A 119 -14.80 -18.37 -6.95
CA HIS A 119 -15.87 -17.61 -7.60
C HIS A 119 -16.26 -16.32 -6.88
N ASN A 120 -15.78 -16.10 -5.65
CA ASN A 120 -16.04 -14.87 -4.91
C ASN A 120 -15.24 -13.68 -5.48
N PRO A 121 -15.59 -12.42 -5.15
CA PRO A 121 -14.99 -11.24 -5.76
C PRO A 121 -13.45 -11.13 -5.56
N VAL A 122 -12.75 -10.80 -6.62
CA VAL A 122 -11.31 -10.50 -6.63
C VAL A 122 -11.09 -9.08 -7.13
N ILE A 123 -10.47 -8.26 -6.27
CA ILE A 123 -10.13 -6.87 -6.54
C ILE A 123 -8.63 -6.77 -6.78
N ALA A 124 -8.23 -6.07 -7.85
CA ALA A 124 -6.84 -5.73 -8.13
C ALA A 124 -6.68 -4.21 -8.20
N ILE A 125 -5.70 -3.66 -7.47
CA ILE A 125 -5.50 -2.22 -7.31
C ILE A 125 -4.08 -1.85 -7.74
N THR A 126 -3.96 -0.93 -8.71
CA THR A 126 -2.68 -0.31 -9.07
C THR A 126 -2.78 1.21 -9.08
N GLY A 127 -1.65 1.89 -9.23
CA GLY A 127 -1.56 3.34 -9.27
C GLY A 127 -0.16 3.83 -8.90
N SER A 128 0.16 5.07 -9.18
CA SER A 128 1.41 5.71 -8.74
C SER A 128 1.38 5.98 -7.23
N ALA A 129 0.24 6.44 -6.72
CA ALA A 129 -0.07 6.66 -5.30
C ALA A 129 -1.45 6.08 -4.96
N GLY A 130 -1.80 5.99 -3.68
CA GLY A 130 -3.13 5.60 -3.21
C GLY A 130 -3.43 4.11 -3.14
N LYS A 131 -2.66 3.24 -3.78
CA LYS A 131 -2.89 1.77 -3.81
C LYS A 131 -3.12 1.15 -2.43
N THR A 132 -2.17 1.33 -1.53
CA THR A 132 -2.19 0.75 -0.19
C THR A 132 -3.33 1.32 0.65
N SER A 133 -3.55 2.63 0.59
CA SER A 133 -4.63 3.30 1.32
C SER A 133 -6.00 2.82 0.83
N THR A 134 -6.22 2.72 -0.49
CA THR A 134 -7.46 2.18 -1.08
C THR A 134 -7.68 0.74 -0.66
N ARG A 135 -6.64 -0.12 -0.74
CA ARG A 135 -6.72 -1.53 -0.32
C ARG A 135 -7.12 -1.66 1.15
N ILE A 136 -6.52 -0.86 2.03
CA ILE A 136 -6.82 -0.93 3.47
C ILE A 136 -8.22 -0.39 3.75
N MET A 137 -8.61 0.69 3.08
CA MET A 137 -9.93 1.30 3.25
C MET A 137 -11.03 0.34 2.79
N ILE A 138 -10.87 -0.33 1.64
CA ILE A 138 -11.79 -1.40 1.20
C ILE A 138 -11.86 -2.52 2.24
N SER A 139 -10.71 -3.01 2.72
CA SER A 139 -10.68 -4.07 3.73
C SER A 139 -11.29 -3.66 5.06
N HIS A 140 -11.17 -2.37 5.44
CA HIS A 140 -11.79 -1.82 6.65
C HIS A 140 -13.31 -1.78 6.53
N LEU A 141 -13.84 -1.31 5.41
CA LEU A 141 -15.28 -1.29 5.19
C LEU A 141 -15.89 -2.70 5.15
N LEU A 142 -15.14 -3.66 4.62
CA LEU A 142 -15.55 -5.06 4.46
C LEU A 142 -15.03 -5.96 5.60
N GLN A 143 -14.73 -5.41 6.78
CA GLN A 143 -14.12 -6.15 7.90
C GLN A 143 -15.01 -7.24 8.53
N LYS A 144 -16.29 -7.29 8.18
CA LYS A 144 -17.21 -8.37 8.60
C LYS A 144 -17.03 -9.63 7.75
N GLU A 145 -16.41 -9.52 6.59
CA GLU A 145 -16.08 -10.61 5.68
C GLU A 145 -14.65 -11.10 5.92
N LYS A 146 -14.36 -12.33 5.54
CA LYS A 146 -13.01 -12.87 5.49
C LYS A 146 -12.27 -12.33 4.27
N VAL A 147 -11.63 -11.16 4.41
CA VAL A 147 -10.89 -10.50 3.34
C VAL A 147 -9.45 -11.00 3.28
N LEU A 148 -9.05 -11.59 2.16
CA LEU A 148 -7.66 -11.89 1.85
C LEU A 148 -7.02 -10.67 1.15
N ALA A 149 -6.07 -10.02 1.81
CA ALA A 149 -5.33 -8.89 1.26
C ALA A 149 -3.81 -9.09 1.44
N ASN A 150 -3.03 -8.63 0.48
CA ASN A 150 -1.57 -8.67 0.63
C ASN A 150 -1.10 -7.65 1.67
N ARG A 151 -0.04 -8.01 2.40
CA ARG A 151 0.51 -7.23 3.52
C ARG A 151 1.72 -6.41 3.06
N GLY A 152 1.90 -5.23 3.63
CA GLY A 152 3.05 -4.38 3.34
C GLY A 152 3.28 -4.21 1.83
N ASN A 153 4.53 -4.34 1.40
CA ASN A 153 4.94 -4.23 -0.01
C ASN A 153 4.92 -5.59 -0.76
N HIS A 154 4.16 -6.58 -0.29
CA HIS A 154 4.02 -7.87 -0.97
C HIS A 154 3.10 -7.79 -2.19
N ASN A 155 3.32 -6.80 -3.02
CA ASN A 155 2.56 -6.45 -4.21
C ASN A 155 3.34 -6.70 -5.52
N VAL A 156 4.53 -7.30 -5.39
CA VAL A 156 5.44 -7.59 -6.51
C VAL A 156 5.08 -8.92 -7.18
N ARG A 157 5.61 -9.13 -8.38
CA ARG A 157 5.38 -10.32 -9.20
C ARG A 157 5.53 -11.63 -8.42
N PHE A 158 6.59 -11.74 -7.62
CA PHE A 158 6.88 -12.93 -6.86
C PHE A 158 5.85 -13.22 -5.74
N ALA A 159 5.22 -12.20 -5.19
CA ALA A 159 4.29 -12.34 -4.09
C ALA A 159 2.84 -12.67 -4.53
N ILE A 160 2.42 -12.22 -5.70
CA ILE A 160 1.03 -12.40 -6.17
C ILE A 160 0.60 -13.87 -6.19
N PRO A 161 1.37 -14.82 -6.76
CA PRO A 161 0.97 -16.23 -6.76
C PRO A 161 0.81 -16.83 -5.36
N LEU A 162 1.62 -16.39 -4.36
CA LEU A 162 1.41 -16.82 -2.99
C LEU A 162 0.03 -16.42 -2.47
N TYR A 163 -0.37 -15.14 -2.68
CA TYR A 163 -1.70 -14.71 -2.24
C TYR A 163 -2.83 -15.45 -2.97
N LEU A 164 -2.63 -15.80 -4.23
CA LEU A 164 -3.59 -16.63 -4.96
C LEU A 164 -3.60 -18.09 -4.50
N SER A 165 -2.47 -18.66 -4.04
CA SER A 165 -2.46 -19.99 -3.43
C SER A 165 -3.21 -20.02 -2.08
N LYS A 166 -3.27 -18.88 -1.37
CA LYS A 166 -4.09 -18.74 -0.14
C LYS A 166 -5.61 -18.80 -0.38
N LEU A 167 -6.06 -18.81 -1.64
CA LEU A 167 -7.48 -19.10 -1.99
C LEU A 167 -7.91 -20.48 -1.51
N VAL A 168 -6.99 -21.39 -1.23
CA VAL A 168 -7.25 -22.66 -0.56
C VAL A 168 -8.06 -22.49 0.73
N GLY A 169 -7.84 -21.40 1.45
CA GLY A 169 -8.53 -21.02 2.69
C GLY A 169 -9.92 -20.42 2.50
N GLN A 170 -10.45 -20.38 1.26
CA GLN A 170 -11.78 -19.89 0.91
C GLN A 170 -12.15 -18.54 1.57
N PRO A 171 -11.42 -17.43 1.25
CA PRO A 171 -11.83 -16.10 1.70
C PRO A 171 -13.16 -15.70 1.03
N ASP A 172 -13.89 -14.76 1.66
CA ASP A 172 -15.12 -14.21 1.06
C ASP A 172 -14.78 -13.18 -0.03
N ILE A 173 -13.67 -12.46 0.12
CA ILE A 173 -13.21 -11.42 -0.82
C ILE A 173 -11.68 -11.44 -0.90
N VAL A 174 -11.17 -11.22 -2.10
CA VAL A 174 -9.73 -11.00 -2.35
C VAL A 174 -9.49 -9.55 -2.73
N ASN A 175 -8.53 -8.89 -2.07
CA ASN A 175 -8.22 -7.47 -2.26
C ASN A 175 -6.71 -7.26 -2.39
N LEU A 176 -6.20 -7.27 -3.63
CA LEU A 176 -4.77 -7.27 -3.95
C LEU A 176 -4.27 -5.93 -4.49
N GLU A 177 -3.26 -5.39 -3.84
CA GLU A 177 -2.42 -4.34 -4.39
C GLU A 177 -1.43 -4.94 -5.40
N VAL A 178 -1.29 -4.31 -6.58
CA VAL A 178 -0.48 -4.78 -7.71
C VAL A 178 0.51 -3.69 -8.11
N SER A 179 1.80 -3.97 -7.95
CA SER A 179 2.88 -3.03 -8.29
C SER A 179 3.21 -3.02 -9.78
N VAL A 180 4.03 -2.03 -10.20
CA VAL A 180 4.62 -1.99 -11.56
C VAL A 180 5.36 -3.29 -11.88
N ASN A 181 6.15 -3.82 -10.95
CA ASN A 181 6.89 -5.07 -11.15
C ASN A 181 5.95 -6.26 -11.47
N ALA A 182 4.81 -6.34 -10.79
CA ALA A 182 3.83 -7.41 -11.04
C ALA A 182 3.13 -7.29 -12.40
N LEU A 183 3.04 -6.09 -12.97
CA LEU A 183 2.45 -5.83 -14.28
C LEU A 183 3.43 -5.96 -15.44
N ASN A 184 4.72 -6.23 -15.19
CA ASN A 184 5.66 -6.54 -16.26
C ASN A 184 5.23 -7.82 -16.98
N SER A 185 5.26 -7.79 -18.32
CA SER A 185 4.93 -8.94 -19.18
C SER A 185 6.19 -9.75 -19.48
N TYR A 186 6.80 -10.36 -18.43
CA TYR A 186 7.90 -11.30 -18.61
C TYR A 186 7.40 -12.61 -19.25
N ASP A 187 8.22 -13.66 -19.25
CA ASP A 187 7.96 -14.94 -19.92
C ASP A 187 6.59 -15.57 -19.55
N THR A 188 6.05 -15.25 -18.37
CA THR A 188 4.76 -15.76 -17.88
C THR A 188 3.63 -14.72 -17.97
N GLY A 189 3.80 -13.63 -18.71
CA GLY A 189 2.83 -12.55 -18.86
C GLY A 189 2.69 -11.65 -17.62
N SER A 190 1.77 -10.69 -17.64
CA SER A 190 1.39 -9.86 -16.51
C SER A 190 0.69 -10.70 -15.43
N MET A 191 0.94 -10.39 -14.14
CA MET A 191 0.23 -11.05 -13.04
C MET A 191 -1.27 -10.76 -13.05
N SER A 192 -1.75 -9.75 -13.76
CA SER A 192 -3.18 -9.53 -13.97
C SER A 192 -3.86 -10.73 -14.59
N ASN A 193 -3.21 -11.39 -15.55
CA ASN A 193 -3.72 -12.60 -16.21
C ASN A 193 -3.87 -13.79 -15.24
N LEU A 194 -3.06 -13.84 -14.21
CA LEU A 194 -3.17 -14.86 -13.16
C LEU A 194 -4.22 -14.47 -12.10
N ILE A 195 -4.29 -13.18 -11.75
CA ILE A 195 -5.26 -12.64 -10.79
C ILE A 195 -6.70 -12.78 -11.31
N GLN A 196 -6.92 -12.53 -12.60
CA GLN A 196 -8.25 -12.49 -13.23
C GLN A 196 -9.26 -11.69 -12.39
N PRO A 197 -9.02 -10.37 -12.17
CA PRO A 197 -9.85 -9.60 -11.27
C PRO A 197 -11.29 -9.48 -11.76
N ASP A 198 -12.23 -9.44 -10.81
CA ASP A 198 -13.62 -9.03 -11.05
C ASP A 198 -13.74 -7.50 -11.02
N ILE A 199 -12.86 -6.82 -10.25
CA ILE A 199 -12.76 -5.36 -10.19
C ILE A 199 -11.29 -4.97 -10.32
N ALA A 200 -10.96 -4.12 -11.29
CA ALA A 200 -9.63 -3.56 -11.48
C ALA A 200 -9.64 -2.04 -11.28
N ILE A 201 -8.75 -1.54 -10.41
CA ILE A 201 -8.73 -0.14 -9.98
C ILE A 201 -7.40 0.50 -10.37
N VAL A 202 -7.45 1.69 -11.01
CA VAL A 202 -6.28 2.56 -11.19
C VAL A 202 -6.49 3.83 -10.37
N THR A 203 -5.75 3.95 -9.28
CA THR A 203 -5.93 5.04 -8.30
C THR A 203 -5.30 6.36 -8.70
N SER A 204 -4.21 6.33 -9.46
CA SER A 204 -3.52 7.53 -9.94
C SER A 204 -2.49 7.21 -11.00
N ILE A 205 -2.18 8.19 -11.85
CA ILE A 205 -0.99 8.23 -12.70
C ILE A 205 -0.19 9.47 -12.29
N GLY A 206 1.12 9.30 -12.11
CA GLY A 206 2.02 10.38 -11.74
C GLY A 206 3.47 9.99 -12.00
N GLU A 207 4.38 10.91 -11.76
CA GLU A 207 5.82 10.78 -11.96
C GLU A 207 6.46 9.76 -11.01
N ALA A 208 6.19 8.49 -11.24
CA ALA A 208 6.76 7.37 -10.50
C ALA A 208 7.37 6.36 -11.49
N HIS A 209 8.54 5.83 -11.17
CA HIS A 209 9.27 4.88 -12.03
C HIS A 209 9.67 5.45 -13.41
N LEU A 210 9.89 6.76 -13.52
CA LEU A 210 10.25 7.44 -14.79
C LEU A 210 11.56 6.90 -15.39
N SER A 211 12.52 6.46 -14.57
CA SER A 211 13.76 5.82 -15.04
C SER A 211 13.53 4.62 -15.96
N SER A 212 12.41 3.92 -15.79
CA SER A 212 12.04 2.74 -16.61
C SER A 212 10.90 2.99 -17.59
N LEU A 213 10.00 3.94 -17.29
CA LEU A 213 8.76 4.16 -18.04
C LEU A 213 8.73 5.49 -18.80
N LYS A 214 9.79 6.29 -18.69
CA LYS A 214 10.09 7.56 -19.39
C LYS A 214 9.23 8.74 -18.97
N ASP A 215 7.91 8.63 -19.10
CA ASP A 215 6.92 9.68 -18.87
C ASP A 215 5.62 9.13 -18.26
N THR A 216 4.68 10.00 -17.95
CA THR A 216 3.37 9.64 -17.41
C THR A 216 2.51 8.83 -18.37
N ILE A 217 2.70 9.02 -19.68
CA ILE A 217 2.07 8.22 -20.73
C ILE A 217 2.56 6.78 -20.68
N GLY A 218 3.87 6.59 -20.55
CA GLY A 218 4.47 5.26 -20.33
C GLY A 218 3.97 4.60 -19.06
N VAL A 219 3.84 5.37 -17.97
CA VAL A 219 3.23 4.91 -16.71
C VAL A 219 1.78 4.46 -16.91
N ALA A 220 0.97 5.25 -17.63
CA ALA A 220 -0.43 4.92 -17.93
C ALA A 220 -0.53 3.63 -18.76
N ARG A 221 0.23 3.51 -19.83
CA ARG A 221 0.29 2.28 -20.68
C ARG A 221 0.68 1.06 -19.86
N HIS A 222 1.65 1.22 -18.95
CA HIS A 222 2.11 0.10 -18.11
C HIS A 222 1.05 -0.31 -17.09
N LYS A 223 0.41 0.64 -16.39
CA LYS A 223 -0.64 0.36 -15.41
C LYS A 223 -1.93 -0.15 -16.05
N ALA A 224 -2.22 0.22 -17.30
CA ALA A 224 -3.32 -0.31 -18.10
C ALA A 224 -3.31 -1.83 -18.21
N LYS A 225 -2.14 -2.47 -18.06
CA LYS A 225 -2.00 -3.94 -18.05
C LYS A 225 -2.77 -4.62 -16.92
N ILE A 226 -3.24 -3.88 -15.91
CA ILE A 226 -4.11 -4.44 -14.87
C ILE A 226 -5.44 -4.94 -15.46
N PHE A 227 -5.86 -4.37 -16.59
CA PHE A 227 -7.08 -4.76 -17.28
C PHE A 227 -6.92 -6.00 -18.16
N GLU A 228 -5.67 -6.42 -18.50
CA GLU A 228 -5.41 -7.59 -19.37
C GLU A 228 -6.04 -8.88 -18.83
N GLY A 229 -6.09 -9.03 -17.50
CA GLY A 229 -6.72 -10.18 -16.86
C GLY A 229 -8.16 -9.93 -16.36
N LEU A 230 -8.73 -8.75 -16.62
CA LEU A 230 -10.09 -8.42 -16.16
C LEU A 230 -11.08 -9.40 -16.79
N LYS A 231 -11.97 -9.97 -15.96
CA LYS A 231 -13.01 -10.88 -16.46
C LYS A 231 -13.97 -10.14 -17.39
N GLU A 232 -14.62 -10.89 -18.30
CA GLU A 232 -15.53 -10.34 -19.31
C GLU A 232 -16.65 -9.45 -18.73
N ASN A 233 -17.20 -9.82 -17.57
CA ASN A 233 -18.20 -9.03 -16.85
C ASN A 233 -17.59 -8.25 -15.66
N GLY A 234 -16.28 -8.04 -15.70
CA GLY A 234 -15.57 -7.32 -14.66
C GLY A 234 -15.75 -5.82 -14.77
N THR A 235 -15.38 -5.11 -13.71
CA THR A 235 -15.53 -3.65 -13.60
C THR A 235 -14.16 -2.98 -13.56
N ALA A 236 -13.98 -1.96 -14.41
CA ALA A 236 -12.83 -1.05 -14.34
C ALA A 236 -13.23 0.22 -13.57
N ILE A 237 -12.42 0.60 -12.57
CA ILE A 237 -12.59 1.84 -11.79
C ILE A 237 -11.35 2.70 -12.03
N ILE A 238 -11.54 3.90 -12.58
CA ILE A 238 -10.44 4.76 -13.04
C ILE A 238 -10.58 6.15 -12.42
N ASN A 239 -9.50 6.59 -11.77
CA ASN A 239 -9.38 8.00 -11.36
C ASN A 239 -9.28 8.90 -12.59
N ALA A 240 -10.13 9.90 -12.67
CA ALA A 240 -10.14 10.87 -13.77
C ALA A 240 -9.33 12.16 -13.47
N ASP A 241 -8.80 12.31 -12.22
CA ASP A 241 -7.90 13.41 -11.87
C ASP A 241 -6.46 13.12 -12.32
N ILE A 242 -6.31 12.77 -13.58
CA ILE A 242 -5.04 12.46 -14.28
C ILE A 242 -5.02 13.18 -15.62
N GLY A 243 -3.91 13.12 -16.35
CA GLY A 243 -3.83 13.72 -17.68
C GLY A 243 -4.88 13.17 -18.64
N THR A 244 -5.36 14.01 -19.56
CA THR A 244 -6.40 13.62 -20.51
C THR A 244 -5.97 12.45 -21.40
N GLU A 245 -4.70 12.43 -21.82
CA GLU A 245 -4.16 11.34 -22.64
C GLU A 245 -4.03 10.05 -21.83
N GLU A 246 -3.57 10.13 -20.58
CA GLU A 246 -3.49 9.00 -19.67
C GLU A 246 -4.87 8.38 -19.40
N LEU A 247 -5.88 9.23 -19.18
CA LEU A 247 -7.27 8.78 -19.01
C LEU A 247 -7.79 8.07 -20.25
N ALA A 248 -7.51 8.62 -21.43
CA ALA A 248 -7.89 8.01 -22.70
C ALA A 248 -7.23 6.63 -22.89
N ILE A 249 -5.94 6.50 -22.57
CA ILE A 249 -5.19 5.22 -22.64
C ILE A 249 -5.82 4.18 -21.71
N LEU A 250 -6.07 4.54 -20.42
CA LEU A 250 -6.65 3.62 -19.46
C LEU A 250 -8.06 3.18 -19.87
N THR A 251 -8.89 4.13 -20.30
CA THR A 251 -10.26 3.86 -20.74
C THR A 251 -10.28 2.96 -21.99
N ALA A 252 -9.42 3.25 -22.98
CA ALA A 252 -9.30 2.43 -24.19
C ALA A 252 -8.80 1.01 -23.88
N ALA A 253 -7.87 0.87 -22.93
CA ALA A 253 -7.40 -0.45 -22.50
C ALA A 253 -8.51 -1.23 -21.77
N ALA A 254 -9.24 -0.61 -20.86
CA ALA A 254 -10.34 -1.23 -20.15
C ALA A 254 -11.48 -1.69 -21.09
N ARG A 255 -11.83 -0.86 -22.08
CA ARG A 255 -12.87 -1.18 -23.08
C ARG A 255 -12.63 -2.43 -23.90
N LYS A 256 -11.39 -2.91 -23.98
CA LYS A 256 -11.06 -4.18 -24.67
C LYS A 256 -11.57 -5.40 -23.87
N HIS A 257 -11.85 -5.24 -22.61
CA HIS A 257 -12.14 -6.34 -21.69
C HIS A 257 -13.53 -6.21 -21.03
N THR A 258 -14.05 -4.98 -20.89
CA THR A 258 -15.35 -4.73 -20.25
C THR A 258 -16.05 -3.51 -20.80
N SER A 259 -17.38 -3.50 -20.76
CA SER A 259 -18.23 -2.30 -20.94
C SER A 259 -18.49 -1.57 -19.60
N GLU A 260 -18.24 -2.18 -18.46
CA GLU A 260 -18.46 -1.60 -17.14
C GLU A 260 -17.23 -0.81 -16.66
N ILE A 261 -17.17 0.45 -17.07
CA ILE A 261 -16.08 1.38 -16.72
C ILE A 261 -16.69 2.53 -15.95
N PHE A 262 -16.27 2.70 -14.69
CA PHE A 262 -16.66 3.79 -13.83
C PHE A 262 -15.48 4.73 -13.58
N THR A 263 -15.75 6.03 -13.65
CA THR A 263 -14.78 7.07 -13.40
C THR A 263 -15.13 7.87 -12.16
N TYR A 264 -14.12 8.30 -11.43
CA TYR A 264 -14.32 9.19 -10.29
C TYR A 264 -13.34 10.36 -10.32
N SER A 265 -13.72 11.46 -9.69
CA SER A 265 -12.90 12.68 -9.62
C SER A 265 -13.20 13.49 -8.35
N ILE A 266 -12.17 14.19 -7.85
CA ILE A 266 -12.36 15.22 -6.81
C ILE A 266 -12.64 16.59 -7.41
N THR A 267 -12.45 16.79 -8.71
CA THR A 267 -12.56 18.10 -9.38
C THR A 267 -13.54 18.15 -10.55
N ASP A 268 -13.78 17.03 -11.25
CA ASP A 268 -14.59 16.98 -12.47
C ASP A 268 -16.01 16.45 -12.18
N PRO A 269 -17.05 17.34 -12.22
CA PRO A 269 -18.44 16.98 -11.94
C PRO A 269 -19.11 16.16 -13.04
N THR A 270 -18.42 15.86 -14.14
CA THR A 270 -18.96 15.05 -15.24
C THR A 270 -18.75 13.55 -15.04
N ARG A 271 -18.08 13.15 -13.95
CA ARG A 271 -17.75 11.76 -13.65
C ARG A 271 -18.88 11.05 -12.92
N ASP A 272 -18.86 9.71 -12.97
CA ASP A 272 -19.89 8.87 -12.34
C ASP A 272 -19.98 9.12 -10.82
N VAL A 273 -18.83 9.34 -10.18
CA VAL A 273 -18.72 9.72 -8.76
C VAL A 273 -17.75 10.88 -8.62
N PHE A 274 -18.19 11.97 -7.98
CA PHE A 274 -17.35 13.14 -7.79
C PHE A 274 -17.63 13.88 -6.48
N VAL A 275 -16.65 14.68 -6.03
CA VAL A 275 -16.78 15.51 -4.83
C VAL A 275 -17.57 16.77 -5.16
N ILE A 276 -18.63 17.02 -4.40
CA ILE A 276 -19.41 18.26 -4.47
C ILE A 276 -18.75 19.33 -3.60
N SER A 277 -18.39 18.99 -2.37
CA SER A 277 -17.72 19.88 -1.43
C SER A 277 -17.04 19.11 -0.31
N THR A 278 -16.01 19.71 0.26
CA THR A 278 -15.38 19.26 1.50
C THR A 278 -15.47 20.36 2.56
N THR A 279 -15.61 19.97 3.82
CA THR A 279 -15.58 20.88 4.96
C THR A 279 -14.65 20.31 6.01
N GLN A 280 -13.42 20.84 6.04
CA GLN A 280 -12.41 20.40 7.02
C GLN A 280 -12.80 20.88 8.42
N LYS A 281 -12.66 20.01 9.38
CA LYS A 281 -12.73 20.25 10.83
C LYS A 281 -11.41 19.78 11.46
N ARG A 282 -11.23 20.06 12.74
CA ARG A 282 -10.00 19.67 13.45
C ARG A 282 -9.74 18.16 13.44
N ASP A 283 -10.78 17.36 13.64
CA ASP A 283 -10.64 15.91 13.84
C ASP A 283 -11.26 15.07 12.73
N TYR A 284 -11.99 15.66 11.82
CA TYR A 284 -12.59 14.99 10.67
C TYR A 284 -12.84 15.98 9.52
N CYS A 285 -13.12 15.45 8.36
CA CYS A 285 -13.60 16.22 7.22
C CYS A 285 -14.96 15.69 6.77
N ASN A 286 -15.96 16.56 6.67
CA ASN A 286 -17.22 16.23 6.01
C ASN A 286 -17.04 16.33 4.51
N VAL A 287 -17.33 15.23 3.81
CA VAL A 287 -17.23 15.14 2.34
C VAL A 287 -18.62 14.89 1.77
N ASN A 288 -19.07 15.81 0.93
CA ASN A 288 -20.29 15.66 0.13
C ASN A 288 -19.92 15.21 -1.27
N ILE A 289 -20.49 14.13 -1.74
CA ILE A 289 -20.22 13.53 -3.04
C ILE A 289 -21.52 13.41 -3.85
N SER A 290 -21.38 13.43 -5.17
CA SER A 290 -22.38 12.92 -6.10
C SER A 290 -22.02 11.47 -6.44
N PHE A 291 -22.90 10.55 -6.17
CA PHE A 291 -22.76 9.13 -6.47
C PHE A 291 -23.85 8.73 -7.46
N PHE A 292 -23.50 8.63 -8.73
CA PHE A 292 -24.45 8.47 -9.85
C PHE A 292 -25.62 9.48 -9.76
N GLY A 293 -25.31 10.77 -9.54
CA GLY A 293 -26.28 11.85 -9.43
C GLY A 293 -27.01 11.96 -8.07
N LYS A 294 -26.82 11.00 -7.16
CA LYS A 294 -27.37 11.06 -5.79
C LYS A 294 -26.36 11.70 -4.83
N LYS A 295 -26.80 12.68 -4.06
CA LYS A 295 -25.97 13.32 -3.04
C LYS A 295 -25.82 12.40 -1.82
N ILE A 296 -24.57 12.17 -1.40
CA ILE A 296 -24.19 11.41 -0.22
C ILE A 296 -23.24 12.27 0.61
N SER A 297 -23.37 12.22 1.94
CA SER A 297 -22.48 12.89 2.88
C SER A 297 -21.84 11.86 3.79
N LEU A 298 -20.54 11.98 4.04
CA LEU A 298 -19.80 11.12 4.95
C LEU A 298 -18.70 11.92 5.67
N ASN A 299 -18.25 11.42 6.82
CA ASN A 299 -17.15 11.97 7.57
C ASN A 299 -15.91 11.08 7.41
N LEU A 300 -14.77 11.70 7.11
CA LEU A 300 -13.46 11.04 7.07
C LEU A 300 -12.64 11.48 8.27
N SER A 301 -12.09 10.54 9.01
CA SER A 301 -11.14 10.81 10.10
C SER A 301 -9.85 11.47 9.61
N VAL A 302 -9.43 11.17 8.38
CA VAL A 302 -8.26 11.74 7.70
C VAL A 302 -8.62 12.04 6.25
N ALA A 303 -8.52 13.29 5.83
CA ALA A 303 -9.02 13.75 4.54
C ALA A 303 -8.08 14.66 3.75
N SER A 304 -6.84 14.20 3.53
CA SER A 304 -6.06 14.80 2.43
C SER A 304 -6.75 14.55 1.09
N LEU A 305 -6.48 15.35 0.07
CA LEU A 305 -7.05 15.17 -1.29
C LEU A 305 -6.88 13.72 -1.78
N GLY A 306 -5.70 13.11 -1.52
CA GLY A 306 -5.45 11.71 -1.87
C GLY A 306 -6.35 10.73 -1.11
N MET A 307 -6.66 11.00 0.17
CA MET A 307 -7.58 10.15 0.95
C MET A 307 -9.03 10.31 0.50
N VAL A 308 -9.45 11.51 0.15
CA VAL A 308 -10.77 11.76 -0.46
C VAL A 308 -10.90 11.02 -1.78
N SER A 309 -9.89 11.09 -2.65
CA SER A 309 -9.84 10.35 -3.92
C SER A 309 -9.93 8.82 -3.70
N ASN A 310 -9.17 8.28 -2.75
CA ASN A 310 -9.22 6.86 -2.40
C ASN A 310 -10.59 6.42 -1.85
N THR A 311 -11.29 7.34 -1.16
CA THR A 311 -12.67 7.11 -0.67
C THR A 311 -13.64 6.90 -1.83
N LEU A 312 -13.55 7.68 -2.91
CA LEU A 312 -14.42 7.52 -4.08
C LEU A 312 -14.21 6.16 -4.75
N ALA A 313 -12.95 5.74 -4.94
CA ALA A 313 -12.61 4.42 -5.46
C ALA A 313 -13.16 3.29 -4.55
N THR A 314 -13.03 3.47 -3.23
CA THR A 314 -13.53 2.51 -2.24
C THR A 314 -15.06 2.39 -2.30
N LEU A 315 -15.77 3.50 -2.36
CA LEU A 315 -17.24 3.52 -2.46
C LEU A 315 -17.74 2.80 -3.71
N LEU A 316 -17.13 3.08 -4.88
CA LEU A 316 -17.45 2.37 -6.12
C LEU A 316 -17.22 0.86 -5.99
N THR A 317 -16.12 0.47 -5.35
CA THR A 317 -15.77 -0.95 -5.13
C THR A 317 -16.77 -1.65 -4.22
N VAL A 318 -17.09 -1.03 -3.06
CA VAL A 318 -18.05 -1.59 -2.10
C VAL A 318 -19.45 -1.65 -2.71
N TRP A 319 -19.86 -0.61 -3.42
CA TRP A 319 -21.13 -0.62 -4.15
C TRP A 319 -21.21 -1.76 -5.16
N LYS A 320 -20.16 -1.99 -5.94
CA LYS A 320 -20.13 -3.06 -6.94
C LYS A 320 -20.23 -4.45 -6.31
N ILE A 321 -19.65 -4.65 -5.13
CA ILE A 321 -19.69 -5.95 -4.43
C ILE A 321 -20.98 -6.15 -3.66
N LYS A 322 -21.52 -5.10 -3.02
CA LYS A 322 -22.63 -5.21 -2.05
C LYS A 322 -23.96 -4.66 -2.56
N GLY A 323 -23.95 -3.89 -3.64
CA GLY A 323 -25.15 -3.20 -4.17
C GLY A 323 -25.60 -2.00 -3.33
N ASP A 324 -25.11 -1.86 -2.10
CA ASP A 324 -25.41 -0.77 -1.17
C ASP A 324 -24.12 -0.17 -0.58
N ILE A 325 -24.13 1.14 -0.35
CA ILE A 325 -23.02 1.85 0.31
C ILE A 325 -23.44 2.52 1.62
N HIS A 326 -24.74 2.74 1.84
CA HIS A 326 -25.22 3.51 2.99
C HIS A 326 -24.86 2.84 4.31
N SER A 327 -24.93 1.51 4.35
CA SER A 327 -24.55 0.69 5.53
C SER A 327 -23.06 0.77 5.88
N TYR A 328 -22.22 1.30 4.97
CA TYR A 328 -20.77 1.34 5.11
C TYR A 328 -20.22 2.76 5.38
N LEU A 329 -21.05 3.81 5.24
CA LEU A 329 -20.58 5.20 5.35
C LEU A 329 -20.00 5.53 6.72
N ALA A 330 -20.61 5.04 7.81
CA ALA A 330 -20.12 5.27 9.16
C ALA A 330 -18.72 4.67 9.42
N ALA A 331 -18.32 3.63 8.68
CA ALA A 331 -17.00 3.01 8.84
C ALA A 331 -15.85 3.94 8.45
N PHE A 332 -16.09 4.97 7.64
CA PHE A 332 -15.05 5.96 7.31
C PHE A 332 -14.63 6.83 8.50
N GLU A 333 -15.51 7.04 9.47
CA GLU A 333 -15.21 7.80 10.69
C GLU A 333 -14.18 7.10 11.57
N THR A 334 -14.16 5.76 11.53
CA THR A 334 -13.25 4.92 12.31
C THR A 334 -12.06 4.39 11.51
N PHE A 335 -11.96 4.80 10.24
CA PHE A 335 -10.86 4.36 9.38
C PHE A 335 -9.52 4.91 9.89
N LYS A 336 -8.54 4.02 10.05
CA LYS A 336 -7.16 4.37 10.37
C LYS A 336 -6.25 3.97 9.21
N PRO A 337 -5.48 4.91 8.65
CA PRO A 337 -4.41 4.58 7.71
C PRO A 337 -3.36 3.66 8.34
N LEU A 338 -2.44 3.14 7.52
CA LEU A 338 -1.24 2.48 8.05
C LEU A 338 -0.41 3.45 8.89
N THR A 339 0.31 2.88 9.83
CA THR A 339 1.37 3.58 10.57
C THR A 339 2.23 4.41 9.62
N LYS A 340 2.48 5.66 10.00
CA LYS A 340 3.22 6.66 9.21
C LYS A 340 2.56 7.07 7.88
N ILE A 341 1.26 6.86 7.73
CA ILE A 341 0.46 7.47 6.65
C ILE A 341 -0.57 8.37 7.30
N LEU A 342 -0.29 9.66 7.41
CA LEU A 342 -1.14 10.66 8.08
C LEU A 342 -1.57 10.21 9.49
N GLU A 343 -0.68 9.49 10.18
CA GLU A 343 -0.93 8.96 11.53
C GLU A 343 -0.95 10.12 12.53
N LYS A 344 -2.12 10.43 13.08
CA LYS A 344 -2.33 11.52 14.01
C LYS A 344 -2.18 11.03 15.46
N THR A 345 -1.26 11.60 16.20
CA THR A 345 -1.05 11.37 17.64
C THR A 345 -1.20 12.67 18.40
N CYS A 346 -2.14 12.73 19.36
CA CYS A 346 -2.28 13.84 20.29
C CYS A 346 -1.47 13.52 21.55
N TYR A 347 -0.57 14.40 21.94
CA TYR A 347 0.16 14.34 23.20
C TYR A 347 -0.49 15.27 24.20
N ARG A 348 -0.98 14.73 25.31
CA ARG A 348 -1.78 15.45 26.30
C ARG A 348 -1.14 15.44 27.68
N SER A 349 -1.29 16.55 28.41
CA SER A 349 -1.12 16.63 29.84
C SER A 349 -2.47 16.56 30.55
N ASP A 350 -2.47 16.51 31.86
CA ASP A 350 -3.71 16.54 32.64
C ASP A 350 -4.48 17.89 32.48
N SER A 351 -3.82 18.94 32.00
CA SER A 351 -4.41 20.27 31.72
C SER A 351 -4.97 20.42 30.29
N GLY A 352 -4.80 19.42 29.40
CA GLY A 352 -5.33 19.44 28.03
C GLY A 352 -4.33 19.02 26.95
N PRO A 353 -4.66 19.21 25.66
CA PRO A 353 -3.75 18.88 24.55
C PRO A 353 -2.53 19.79 24.57
N ASN A 354 -1.33 19.19 24.61
CA ASN A 354 -0.08 19.94 24.56
C ASN A 354 0.38 20.16 23.10
N PHE A 355 0.39 19.08 22.29
CA PHE A 355 0.63 19.20 20.86
C PHE A 355 0.10 17.99 20.10
N THR A 356 -0.12 18.18 18.79
CA THR A 356 -0.48 17.11 17.84
C THR A 356 0.68 16.85 16.91
N PHE A 357 1.01 15.59 16.70
CA PHE A 357 1.97 15.15 15.69
C PHE A 357 1.26 14.32 14.61
N ILE A 358 1.42 14.70 13.36
CA ILE A 358 0.96 13.93 12.19
C ILE A 358 2.19 13.37 11.49
N ASP A 359 2.32 12.04 11.53
CA ASP A 359 3.40 11.30 10.89
C ASP A 359 2.94 10.80 9.51
N ASP A 360 3.51 11.35 8.44
CA ASP A 360 3.29 10.91 7.06
C ASP A 360 4.63 10.54 6.39
N THR A 361 5.47 9.79 7.13
CA THR A 361 6.83 9.42 6.71
C THR A 361 6.94 8.02 6.12
N HIS A 362 5.81 7.38 5.75
CA HIS A 362 5.82 6.05 5.14
C HIS A 362 6.43 6.06 3.73
N ASN A 363 6.12 7.07 2.91
CA ASN A 363 6.67 7.22 1.56
C ASN A 363 6.53 8.67 1.09
N ALA A 364 7.36 9.09 0.12
CA ALA A 364 7.28 10.39 -0.51
C ALA A 364 7.43 10.27 -2.03
N SER A 365 6.67 11.09 -2.73
CA SER A 365 6.80 11.41 -4.15
C SER A 365 6.44 12.90 -4.31
N LEU A 366 6.80 13.53 -5.42
CA LEU A 366 6.48 14.94 -5.61
C LEU A 366 4.98 15.25 -5.43
N PRO A 367 4.04 14.52 -6.05
CA PRO A 367 2.61 14.75 -5.80
C PRO A 367 2.20 14.53 -4.34
N ALA A 368 2.80 13.52 -3.66
CA ALA A 368 2.49 13.25 -2.25
C ALA A 368 3.01 14.36 -1.33
N MET A 369 4.18 14.95 -1.61
CA MET A 369 4.70 16.11 -0.87
C MET A 369 3.81 17.33 -1.05
N LYS A 370 3.39 17.62 -2.29
CA LYS A 370 2.47 18.73 -2.59
C LYS A 370 1.13 18.58 -1.86
N ASN A 371 0.55 17.38 -1.89
CA ASN A 371 -0.69 17.07 -1.18
C ASN A 371 -0.53 17.18 0.34
N ALA A 372 0.62 16.80 0.88
CA ALA A 372 0.90 16.92 2.32
C ALA A 372 0.98 18.37 2.77
N ILE A 373 1.65 19.24 1.99
CA ILE A 373 1.71 20.69 2.27
C ILE A 373 0.31 21.31 2.18
N ALA A 374 -0.48 20.97 1.17
CA ALA A 374 -1.85 21.45 1.03
C ALA A 374 -2.73 21.02 2.21
N TYR A 375 -2.65 19.74 2.61
CA TYR A 375 -3.40 19.23 3.76
C TYR A 375 -2.97 19.89 5.07
N PHE A 376 -1.66 20.11 5.25
CA PHE A 376 -1.17 20.88 6.40
C PHE A 376 -1.79 22.29 6.44
N ASN A 377 -1.86 22.99 5.31
CA ASN A 377 -2.45 24.32 5.22
C ASN A 377 -3.95 24.33 5.57
N GLU A 378 -4.67 23.27 5.21
CA GLU A 378 -6.10 23.12 5.52
C GLU A 378 -6.36 22.89 7.01
N ILE A 379 -5.49 22.13 7.70
CA ILE A 379 -5.70 21.77 9.10
C ILE A 379 -5.04 22.72 10.10
N SER A 380 -3.95 23.38 9.72
CA SER A 380 -3.16 24.24 10.61
C SER A 380 -3.96 25.37 11.26
N PRO A 381 -5.01 25.97 10.64
CA PRO A 381 -5.81 27.02 11.26
C PRO A 381 -6.60 26.54 12.51
N PHE A 382 -6.79 25.23 12.67
CA PHE A 382 -7.47 24.67 13.85
C PHE A 382 -6.58 24.56 15.10
N TYR A 383 -5.30 24.91 14.98
CA TYR A 383 -4.32 24.86 16.05
C TYR A 383 -3.89 26.28 16.42
N GLN A 384 -3.83 26.56 17.74
CA GLN A 384 -3.51 27.90 18.24
C GLN A 384 -2.01 28.07 18.50
N GLY A 385 -1.28 26.97 18.75
CA GLY A 385 0.15 26.98 19.00
C GLY A 385 0.99 26.97 17.72
N THR A 386 2.27 26.69 17.89
CA THR A 386 3.25 26.64 16.80
C THR A 386 2.87 25.59 15.76
N LYS A 387 2.88 25.99 14.51
CA LYS A 387 2.60 25.15 13.33
C LYS A 387 3.91 24.86 12.59
N LEU A 388 4.39 23.63 12.74
CA LEU A 388 5.68 23.20 12.23
C LEU A 388 5.50 22.14 11.12
N LEU A 389 5.96 22.47 9.92
CA LEU A 389 6.03 21.55 8.79
C LEU A 389 7.45 20.98 8.66
N ILE A 390 7.61 19.66 8.68
CA ILE A 390 8.88 18.96 8.65
C ILE A 390 8.94 18.11 7.38
N LEU A 391 9.86 18.45 6.48
CA LEU A 391 9.99 17.81 5.17
C LEU A 391 11.30 17.04 5.07
N GLY A 392 11.21 15.74 4.85
CA GLY A 392 12.32 14.86 4.51
C GLY A 392 12.43 14.65 3.01
N GLN A 393 13.53 14.10 2.56
CA GLN A 393 13.80 13.86 1.13
C GLN A 393 12.80 12.92 0.47
N ILE A 394 12.66 13.07 -0.85
CA ILE A 394 12.03 12.08 -1.75
C ILE A 394 13.14 11.17 -2.25
N ALA A 395 13.00 9.86 -2.04
CA ALA A 395 13.99 8.87 -2.47
C ALA A 395 13.80 8.48 -3.95
N ASP A 396 14.81 7.79 -4.51
CA ASP A 396 14.80 7.15 -5.84
C ASP A 396 14.56 8.10 -7.04
N LEU A 397 14.98 9.36 -6.92
CA LEU A 397 14.86 10.37 -7.99
C LEU A 397 16.08 10.44 -8.91
N GLY A 398 17.21 9.84 -8.53
CA GLY A 398 18.44 9.91 -9.31
C GLY A 398 18.89 11.36 -9.56
N GLU A 399 19.27 11.69 -10.79
CA GLU A 399 19.78 13.02 -11.19
C GLU A 399 18.70 14.12 -11.10
N ALA A 400 17.41 13.78 -11.22
CA ALA A 400 16.31 14.73 -11.10
C ALA A 400 16.05 15.19 -9.65
N SER A 401 16.77 14.63 -8.66
CA SER A 401 16.50 14.86 -7.24
C SER A 401 16.51 16.35 -6.87
N LYS A 402 17.49 17.11 -7.34
CA LYS A 402 17.61 18.53 -7.04
C LYS A 402 16.43 19.34 -7.60
N GLU A 403 16.14 19.18 -8.88
CA GLU A 403 15.06 19.89 -9.58
C GLU A 403 13.68 19.58 -8.94
N VAL A 404 13.42 18.32 -8.62
CA VAL A 404 12.17 17.91 -7.99
C VAL A 404 12.00 18.54 -6.61
N HIS A 405 13.06 18.60 -5.78
CA HIS A 405 12.98 19.24 -4.47
C HIS A 405 12.84 20.77 -4.60
N GLU A 406 13.54 21.39 -5.55
CA GLU A 406 13.42 22.83 -5.83
C GLU A 406 12.01 23.21 -6.29
N SER A 407 11.30 22.33 -7.00
CA SER A 407 9.92 22.55 -7.42
C SER A 407 8.91 22.66 -6.26
N LEU A 408 9.29 22.26 -5.05
CA LEU A 408 8.45 22.42 -3.85
C LEU A 408 8.52 23.83 -3.26
N LYS A 409 9.51 24.64 -3.66
CA LYS A 409 9.79 25.96 -3.09
C LYS A 409 8.54 26.85 -3.04
N GLY A 410 7.85 27.01 -4.16
CA GLY A 410 6.64 27.87 -4.22
C GLY A 410 5.52 27.45 -3.26
N GLN A 411 5.34 26.13 -3.03
CA GLN A 411 4.34 25.65 -2.07
C GLN A 411 4.81 25.79 -0.62
N MET A 412 6.10 25.66 -0.36
CA MET A 412 6.68 25.95 0.95
C MET A 412 6.51 27.44 1.28
N GLU A 413 6.74 28.33 0.31
CA GLU A 413 6.57 29.78 0.44
C GLU A 413 5.11 30.19 0.73
N GLN A 414 4.15 29.47 0.20
CA GLN A 414 2.71 29.67 0.41
C GLN A 414 2.16 28.92 1.61
N SER A 415 3.01 28.21 2.35
CA SER A 415 2.57 27.44 3.51
C SER A 415 2.15 28.32 4.67
N THR A 416 1.15 27.88 5.41
CA THR A 416 0.67 28.49 6.65
C THR A 416 1.52 28.09 7.88
N ALA A 417 2.66 27.43 7.67
CA ALA A 417 3.57 27.03 8.73
C ALA A 417 4.27 28.24 9.35
N ASP A 418 4.35 28.26 10.69
CA ASP A 418 5.21 29.24 11.39
C ASP A 418 6.68 28.90 11.16
N TYR A 419 7.00 27.61 11.03
CA TYR A 419 8.35 27.11 10.71
C TYR A 419 8.27 25.93 9.74
N ILE A 420 9.25 25.89 8.80
CA ILE A 420 9.46 24.76 7.89
C ILE A 420 10.86 24.20 8.13
N PHE A 421 10.94 22.91 8.46
CA PHE A 421 12.20 22.22 8.65
C PHE A 421 12.46 21.26 7.49
N GLY A 422 13.61 21.44 6.80
CA GLY A 422 14.08 20.55 5.76
C GLY A 422 15.14 19.59 6.29
N TYR A 423 14.99 18.28 6.00
CA TYR A 423 15.94 17.24 6.37
C TYR A 423 16.51 16.53 5.14
N GLY A 424 17.84 16.41 5.09
CA GLY A 424 18.57 15.80 3.97
C GLY A 424 19.24 16.84 3.08
N GLU A 425 20.31 16.41 2.39
CA GLU A 425 21.14 17.30 1.55
C GLU A 425 20.34 17.98 0.43
N GLN A 426 19.23 17.36 -0.02
CA GLN A 426 18.37 17.88 -1.08
C GLN A 426 17.68 19.19 -0.69
N PHE A 427 17.45 19.41 0.61
CA PHE A 427 16.87 20.65 1.13
C PHE A 427 17.91 21.71 1.44
N LYS A 428 19.21 21.35 1.42
CA LYS A 428 20.29 22.29 1.66
C LYS A 428 20.36 23.30 0.52
N GLY A 429 20.17 24.57 0.84
CA GLY A 429 20.24 25.65 -0.13
C GLY A 429 19.04 25.88 -1.02
N ILE A 430 17.89 25.20 -0.78
CA ILE A 430 16.62 25.49 -1.47
C ILE A 430 16.25 26.98 -1.30
N PHE A 431 16.49 27.53 -0.13
CA PHE A 431 16.41 28.96 0.14
C PHE A 431 17.84 29.45 0.32
N SER A 432 18.50 29.90 -0.77
CA SER A 432 19.85 30.50 -0.72
C SER A 432 19.80 31.85 -0.01
N ALA A 433 20.97 32.27 0.53
CA ALA A 433 21.13 33.51 1.30
C ALA A 433 20.73 34.80 0.55
N GLU A 434 20.61 34.77 -0.77
CA GLU A 434 20.15 35.89 -1.60
C GLU A 434 18.64 36.18 -1.47
N HIS A 435 17.84 35.20 -0.97
CA HIS A 435 16.44 35.35 -0.69
C HIS A 435 16.21 35.46 0.82
N GLN A 436 16.59 36.60 1.41
CA GLN A 436 16.40 36.95 2.83
C GLN A 436 14.96 36.92 3.35
N GLN A 437 14.00 36.46 2.56
CA GLN A 437 12.56 36.50 2.88
C GLN A 437 12.01 35.26 3.60
N TYR A 438 12.80 34.20 3.81
CA TYR A 438 12.31 32.99 4.48
C TYR A 438 13.05 32.75 5.80
N GLU A 439 12.85 33.64 6.78
CA GLU A 439 13.36 33.49 8.16
C GLU A 439 12.85 32.22 8.85
N ASN A 440 11.77 31.64 8.35
CA ASN A 440 11.06 30.51 8.94
C ASN A 440 11.54 29.13 8.42
N PHE A 441 12.42 29.08 7.39
CA PHE A 441 12.98 27.82 6.92
C PHE A 441 14.32 27.53 7.61
N GLN A 442 14.45 26.29 8.12
CA GLN A 442 15.72 25.80 8.69
C GLN A 442 16.05 24.42 8.11
N TRP A 443 17.28 24.28 7.63
CA TRP A 443 17.80 22.99 7.20
C TRP A 443 18.54 22.27 8.34
N PHE A 444 18.40 20.95 8.39
CA PHE A 444 19.05 20.10 9.39
C PHE A 444 19.70 18.87 8.73
N ALA A 445 20.96 18.61 9.11
CA ALA A 445 21.69 17.39 8.76
C ALA A 445 21.50 16.27 9.81
N SER A 446 20.82 16.54 10.94
CA SER A 446 20.71 15.62 12.06
C SER A 446 19.34 15.72 12.72
N LEU A 447 18.66 14.59 12.89
CA LEU A 447 17.39 14.50 13.62
C LEU A 447 17.55 14.94 15.09
N SER A 448 18.69 14.70 15.70
CA SER A 448 18.96 15.13 17.07
C SER A 448 18.94 16.66 17.20
N LYS A 449 19.64 17.38 16.31
CA LYS A 449 19.62 18.86 16.30
C LYS A 449 18.24 19.40 15.95
N MET A 450 17.58 18.80 14.97
CA MET A 450 16.20 19.15 14.60
C MET A 450 15.26 18.99 15.79
N SER A 451 15.32 17.86 16.50
CA SER A 451 14.46 17.60 17.66
C SER A 451 14.69 18.58 18.82
N GLN A 452 15.94 18.99 19.07
CA GLN A 452 16.23 20.01 20.06
C GLN A 452 15.57 21.35 19.68
N ARG A 453 15.63 21.73 18.41
CA ARG A 453 14.98 22.96 17.92
C ARG A 453 13.45 22.84 18.01
N ILE A 454 12.87 21.69 17.65
CA ILE A 454 11.43 21.42 17.83
C ILE A 454 11.04 21.62 19.31
N GLU A 455 11.77 21.03 20.24
CA GLU A 455 11.50 21.12 21.69
C GLU A 455 11.40 22.57 22.18
N THR A 456 12.23 23.49 21.63
CA THR A 456 12.21 24.92 21.99
C THR A 456 11.04 25.71 21.40
N LEU A 457 10.45 25.21 20.31
CA LEU A 457 9.36 25.90 19.59
C LEU A 457 7.97 25.43 20.03
N LEU A 458 7.90 24.24 20.65
CA LEU A 458 6.63 23.65 21.08
C LEU A 458 6.00 24.45 22.23
N ASN A 459 4.81 24.91 22.00
CA ASN A 459 3.91 25.49 22.99
C ASN A 459 2.58 24.74 23.02
N GLU A 460 1.64 25.21 23.82
CA GLU A 460 0.32 24.58 23.93
C GLU A 460 -0.42 24.63 22.60
N ASP A 461 -1.09 23.53 22.28
CA ASP A 461 -1.87 23.32 21.04
C ASP A 461 -1.05 23.45 19.74
N SER A 462 0.24 23.09 19.77
CA SER A 462 1.09 23.07 18.57
C SER A 462 0.71 21.94 17.61
N LEU A 463 0.92 22.16 16.32
CA LEU A 463 0.83 21.17 15.25
C LEU A 463 2.21 20.88 14.67
N LEU A 464 2.62 19.61 14.70
CA LEU A 464 3.79 19.09 14.00
C LEU A 464 3.32 18.17 12.89
N PHE A 465 3.81 18.38 11.68
CA PHE A 465 3.50 17.54 10.52
C PHE A 465 4.78 17.12 9.83
N ALA A 466 5.04 15.82 9.72
CA ALA A 466 6.24 15.30 9.07
C ALA A 466 5.91 14.51 7.80
N LYS A 467 6.59 14.83 6.68
CA LYS A 467 6.48 14.13 5.39
C LYS A 467 7.84 13.83 4.80
N GLY A 468 8.08 12.59 4.38
CA GLY A 468 9.32 12.18 3.74
C GLY A 468 9.34 10.70 3.36
N SER A 469 10.42 10.24 2.73
CA SER A 469 10.61 8.84 2.35
C SER A 469 11.14 8.00 3.51
N VAL A 470 10.70 6.74 3.56
CA VAL A 470 11.19 5.72 4.50
C VAL A 470 12.60 5.22 4.13
N THR A 471 12.97 5.33 2.85
CA THR A 471 14.25 4.89 2.30
C THR A 471 15.20 6.05 2.06
N GLY A 472 16.49 5.76 1.99
CA GLY A 472 17.54 6.74 1.65
C GLY A 472 18.01 7.63 2.81
N SER A 473 17.32 7.62 3.97
CA SER A 473 17.74 8.33 5.19
C SER A 473 17.11 7.75 6.44
N ASP A 474 17.54 8.24 7.62
CA ASP A 474 16.95 7.91 8.91
C ASP A 474 15.73 8.78 9.28
N PHE A 475 15.26 9.63 8.38
CA PHE A 475 14.14 10.57 8.60
C PHE A 475 12.89 9.88 9.16
N GLN A 476 12.62 8.67 8.75
CA GLN A 476 11.50 7.87 9.29
C GLN A 476 11.55 7.67 10.81
N GLN A 477 12.68 7.95 11.46
CA GLN A 477 12.83 7.85 12.92
C GLN A 477 12.40 9.11 13.65
N ILE A 478 11.92 10.14 12.95
CA ILE A 478 11.47 11.40 13.57
C ILE A 478 10.43 11.16 14.67
N ASP A 479 9.55 10.17 14.50
CA ASP A 479 8.56 9.77 15.51
C ASP A 479 9.20 9.41 16.86
N LYS A 480 10.36 8.75 16.86
CA LYS A 480 11.09 8.39 18.09
C LYS A 480 11.60 9.63 18.83
N TYR A 481 12.01 10.65 18.09
CA TYR A 481 12.47 11.90 18.67
C TYR A 481 11.31 12.72 19.24
N ILE A 482 10.19 12.76 18.53
CA ILE A 482 8.96 13.41 19.01
C ILE A 482 8.45 12.74 20.28
N ARG A 483 8.41 11.40 20.33
CA ARG A 483 8.05 10.65 21.55
C ARG A 483 9.00 10.94 22.71
N LYS A 484 10.30 11.11 22.48
CA LYS A 484 11.25 11.51 23.53
C LYS A 484 10.95 12.90 24.10
N ILE A 485 10.58 13.86 23.25
CA ILE A 485 10.14 15.20 23.70
C ILE A 485 8.89 15.09 24.55
N ALA A 486 7.89 14.32 24.11
CA ALA A 486 6.66 14.10 24.85
C ALA A 486 6.93 13.45 26.23
N ASN A 487 7.76 12.41 26.27
CA ASN A 487 8.13 11.74 27.53
C ASN A 487 8.85 12.67 28.51
N LYS A 488 9.76 13.54 28.06
CA LYS A 488 10.42 14.54 28.89
C LYS A 488 9.42 15.53 29.53
N ARG A 489 8.31 15.79 28.84
CA ARG A 489 7.22 16.66 29.29
C ARG A 489 6.14 15.91 30.07
N ASN A 490 6.31 14.62 30.33
CA ASN A 490 5.33 13.73 30.98
C ASN A 490 3.96 13.71 30.28
N LEU A 491 3.97 13.79 28.95
CA LEU A 491 2.74 13.76 28.16
C LEU A 491 2.32 12.32 27.84
N LYS A 492 1.01 12.06 27.91
CA LYS A 492 0.39 10.81 27.47
C LYS A 492 0.06 10.90 25.98
N SER A 493 0.31 9.83 25.23
CA SER A 493 -0.05 9.76 23.80
C SER A 493 -1.43 9.14 23.61
N GLU A 494 -2.29 9.83 22.89
CA GLU A 494 -3.55 9.28 22.36
C GLU A 494 -3.45 9.28 20.84
N VAL A 495 -3.44 8.09 20.25
CA VAL A 495 -3.59 7.97 18.79
C VAL A 495 -5.04 8.24 18.48
N SER A 496 -5.32 9.39 17.85
CA SER A 496 -6.68 9.80 17.51
C SER A 496 -7.36 8.73 16.66
N VAL A 497 -8.58 8.45 17.06
CA VAL A 497 -9.49 7.59 16.28
C VAL A 497 -9.88 8.36 15.03
#